data_2b14a2a11cf99c58a2c3ff43da97634e
#
_entry.id   2b14a2a11cf99c58a2c3ff43da97634e
#
_cell.length_a   1.000
_cell.length_b   1.000
_cell.length_c   1.000
_cell.angle_alpha   90.00
_cell.angle_beta   90.00
_cell.angle_gamma   90.00
#
_symmetry.space_group_name_H-M   'P 1'
#
loop_
_entity.id
_entity.type
_entity.pdbx_description
1 polymer ?
#
loop_
_entity_poly.entity_id
_entity_poly.type
_entity_poly.pdbx_seq_one_letter_code
_entity_poly.pdbx_strand_id
1 'polypeptide(L)'
;ENVIASINGPEGTKAPTTLSNVAGNLDGAKKDTKAPTTEHAPVNTTDAAGPNYVNPNNAATVGDVLNAGWNLQNNGTAKDFVKPYDTVNFVNGANTTAVVTTSADGTTSNVTYNVTGLPVTYTDAEGNPVAKVGDKYYKVNNQGQPVDADGNPSTKVNDKGQPLDAQGNVIDPVDTTKPLKTALVNPTPAGDKTNTTDPTA
;
A
#
# COMPACT_ATOMS: atom_id res chain seq x y z
N GLU A 1 8.42 52.58 -13.81
CA GLU A 1 8.33 51.84 -15.10
C GLU A 1 8.73 50.39 -14.86
N ASN A 2 7.87 49.46 -15.24
CA ASN A 2 8.22 48.05 -15.21
C ASN A 2 9.03 47.70 -16.46
N VAL A 3 10.27 47.26 -16.29
CA VAL A 3 11.09 46.75 -17.39
C VAL A 3 10.73 45.27 -17.60
N ILE A 4 10.26 44.94 -18.78
CA ILE A 4 9.96 43.55 -19.17
C ILE A 4 11.02 43.15 -20.19
N ALA A 5 11.78 42.08 -19.85
CA ALA A 5 12.61 41.39 -20.83
C ALA A 5 11.75 40.35 -21.56
N SER A 6 11.68 40.43 -22.89
CA SER A 6 10.99 39.44 -23.70
C SER A 6 11.89 38.86 -24.79
N ILE A 7 11.75 37.56 -25.04
CA ILE A 7 12.44 36.87 -26.13
C ILE A 7 11.38 36.49 -27.15
N ASN A 8 11.50 37.07 -28.36
CA ASN A 8 10.52 36.89 -29.44
C ASN A 8 11.13 36.04 -30.55
N GLY A 9 10.33 35.16 -31.14
CA GLY A 9 10.65 34.47 -32.37
C GLY A 9 10.54 35.36 -33.59
N PRO A 10 10.77 34.85 -34.82
CA PRO A 10 10.75 35.63 -36.04
C PRO A 10 9.40 36.29 -36.35
N GLU A 11 8.31 35.82 -35.75
CA GLU A 11 6.97 36.40 -35.86
C GLU A 11 6.63 37.39 -34.72
N GLY A 12 7.61 37.85 -33.99
CA GLY A 12 7.44 38.79 -32.89
C GLY A 12 6.71 38.15 -31.70
N THR A 13 5.86 38.92 -31.02
CA THR A 13 5.14 38.49 -29.82
C THR A 13 4.00 37.48 -30.06
N LYS A 14 3.71 37.15 -31.33
CA LYS A 14 2.58 36.27 -31.70
C LYS A 14 2.89 34.79 -31.64
N ALA A 15 4.17 34.41 -31.69
CA ALA A 15 4.62 33.04 -31.59
C ALA A 15 5.63 32.86 -30.45
N PRO A 16 5.42 31.92 -29.52
CA PRO A 16 6.40 31.62 -28.49
C PRO A 16 7.68 31.10 -29.14
N THR A 17 8.83 31.40 -28.53
CA THR A 17 10.13 30.88 -28.94
C THR A 17 10.74 29.98 -27.87
N THR A 18 11.62 29.07 -28.28
CA THR A 18 12.33 28.22 -27.35
C THR A 18 13.56 28.92 -26.81
N LEU A 19 13.72 28.97 -25.48
CA LEU A 19 14.96 29.34 -24.84
C LEU A 19 15.76 28.03 -24.61
N SER A 20 16.89 27.91 -25.30
CA SER A 20 17.77 26.73 -25.24
C SER A 20 19.10 27.05 -24.58
N ASN A 21 19.89 26.02 -24.30
CA ASN A 21 21.24 26.13 -23.71
C ASN A 21 21.25 26.77 -22.29
N VAL A 22 20.17 26.56 -21.55
CA VAL A 22 20.08 26.93 -20.13
C VAL A 22 20.63 25.78 -19.29
N ALA A 23 21.50 26.09 -18.34
CA ALA A 23 22.05 25.08 -17.43
C ALA A 23 20.97 24.55 -16.45
N GLY A 24 20.95 23.25 -16.22
CA GLY A 24 20.12 22.64 -15.17
C GLY A 24 20.63 22.98 -13.77
N ASN A 25 19.73 22.97 -12.80
CA ASN A 25 19.99 23.30 -11.40
C ASN A 25 19.97 22.09 -10.48
N LEU A 26 19.17 21.06 -10.80
CA LEU A 26 18.99 19.89 -9.98
C LEU A 26 19.89 18.72 -10.43
N ASP A 27 20.16 17.80 -9.53
CA ASP A 27 20.86 16.58 -9.87
C ASP A 27 20.09 15.78 -10.94
N GLY A 28 20.81 15.27 -11.93
CA GLY A 28 20.23 14.65 -13.12
C GLY A 28 19.95 15.62 -14.27
N ALA A 29 19.75 16.93 -13.99
CA ALA A 29 19.64 18.01 -14.97
C ALA A 29 20.94 18.83 -15.06
N LYS A 30 21.63 18.99 -13.95
CA LYS A 30 22.94 19.63 -13.85
C LYS A 30 24.01 18.77 -14.53
N LYS A 31 24.98 19.43 -15.19
CA LYS A 31 26.09 18.74 -15.85
C LYS A 31 26.82 17.82 -14.87
N ASP A 32 27.17 16.63 -15.32
CA ASP A 32 27.99 15.65 -14.62
C ASP A 32 27.37 15.12 -13.30
N THR A 33 26.07 15.31 -13.09
CA THR A 33 25.33 14.74 -11.97
C THR A 33 24.39 13.61 -12.39
N LYS A 34 24.12 12.68 -11.47
CA LYS A 34 23.15 11.61 -11.68
C LYS A 34 21.83 11.96 -11.00
N ALA A 35 20.73 11.56 -11.61
CA ALA A 35 19.43 11.65 -10.99
C ALA A 35 19.40 10.79 -9.71
N PRO A 36 18.82 11.28 -8.60
CA PRO A 36 18.59 10.46 -7.42
C PRO A 36 17.64 9.31 -7.75
N THR A 37 17.84 8.16 -7.08
CA THR A 37 17.06 6.94 -7.30
C THR A 37 16.24 6.52 -6.09
N THR A 38 16.76 6.73 -4.88
CA THR A 38 16.10 6.28 -3.64
C THR A 38 15.86 7.38 -2.62
N GLU A 39 16.73 8.38 -2.60
CA GLU A 39 16.62 9.50 -1.67
C GLU A 39 17.39 10.71 -2.20
N HIS A 40 16.90 11.89 -1.87
CA HIS A 40 17.58 13.14 -2.13
C HIS A 40 17.42 14.10 -0.94
N ALA A 41 18.49 14.73 -0.52
CA ALA A 41 18.43 15.78 0.48
C ALA A 41 17.67 17.00 -0.10
N PRO A 42 16.98 17.79 0.73
CA PRO A 42 16.36 19.03 0.29
C PRO A 42 17.38 19.95 -0.38
N VAL A 43 16.97 20.59 -1.45
CA VAL A 43 17.81 21.58 -2.14
C VAL A 43 18.01 22.80 -1.23
N ASN A 44 19.26 23.23 -1.07
CA ASN A 44 19.56 24.44 -0.32
C ASN A 44 19.25 25.67 -1.18
N THR A 45 18.24 26.43 -0.80
CA THR A 45 17.85 27.68 -1.49
C THR A 45 18.05 28.94 -0.64
N THR A 46 18.56 28.79 0.58
CA THR A 46 18.64 29.89 1.56
C THR A 46 20.07 30.29 1.93
N ASP A 47 20.99 29.34 1.99
CA ASP A 47 22.39 29.62 2.31
C ASP A 47 23.27 29.57 1.05
N ALA A 48 23.56 30.75 0.50
CA ALA A 48 24.36 30.89 -0.73
C ALA A 48 25.82 30.42 -0.56
N ALA A 49 26.34 30.35 0.65
CA ALA A 49 27.69 29.84 0.97
C ALA A 49 27.69 28.33 1.27
N GLY A 50 26.52 27.74 1.50
CA GLY A 50 26.36 26.34 1.85
C GLY A 50 26.47 25.40 0.65
N PRO A 51 26.66 24.10 0.92
CA PRO A 51 26.73 23.09 -0.15
C PRO A 51 25.39 22.95 -0.88
N ASN A 52 25.48 22.58 -2.16
CA ASN A 52 24.31 22.32 -3.01
C ASN A 52 23.33 23.50 -3.11
N TYR A 53 23.83 24.73 -3.00
CA TYR A 53 23.01 25.91 -3.15
C TYR A 53 22.51 26.04 -4.59
N VAL A 54 21.23 26.30 -4.71
CA VAL A 54 20.55 26.68 -5.96
C VAL A 54 19.83 28.00 -5.73
N ASN A 55 20.16 29.01 -6.51
CA ASN A 55 19.46 30.27 -6.42
C ASN A 55 17.99 30.10 -6.82
N PRO A 56 17.02 30.42 -5.96
CA PRO A 56 15.60 30.22 -6.26
C PRO A 56 15.07 31.10 -7.42
N ASN A 57 15.85 32.08 -7.85
CA ASN A 57 15.52 32.95 -8.99
C ASN A 57 16.09 32.43 -10.33
N ASN A 58 16.80 31.30 -10.34
CA ASN A 58 17.25 30.69 -11.59
C ASN A 58 16.08 30.18 -12.42
N ALA A 59 16.23 30.24 -13.76
CA ALA A 59 15.29 29.57 -14.65
C ALA A 59 15.41 28.04 -14.51
N ALA A 60 14.28 27.35 -14.40
CA ALA A 60 14.25 25.91 -14.44
C ALA A 60 14.24 25.40 -15.89
N THR A 61 14.99 24.33 -16.14
CA THR A 61 14.97 23.60 -17.41
C THR A 61 13.92 22.49 -17.39
N VAL A 62 13.59 21.92 -18.54
CA VAL A 62 12.81 20.68 -18.63
C VAL A 62 13.48 19.56 -17.83
N GLY A 63 14.82 19.49 -17.86
CA GLY A 63 15.58 18.54 -17.07
C GLY A 63 15.37 18.73 -15.56
N ASP A 64 15.31 19.97 -15.06
CA ASP A 64 15.01 20.24 -13.66
C ASP A 64 13.61 19.77 -13.27
N VAL A 65 12.60 20.04 -14.11
CA VAL A 65 11.23 19.59 -13.87
C VAL A 65 11.15 18.06 -13.81
N LEU A 66 11.82 17.37 -14.73
CA LEU A 66 11.82 15.90 -14.78
C LEU A 66 12.65 15.24 -13.67
N ASN A 67 13.51 15.98 -12.99
CA ASN A 67 14.32 15.52 -11.87
C ASN A 67 13.90 16.11 -10.51
N ALA A 68 12.90 16.95 -10.47
CA ALA A 68 12.22 17.31 -9.23
C ALA A 68 11.42 16.10 -8.70
N GLY A 69 11.30 15.98 -7.38
CA GLY A 69 10.59 14.84 -6.81
C GLY A 69 10.49 14.91 -5.29
N TRP A 70 10.10 13.79 -4.71
CA TRP A 70 9.96 13.63 -3.27
C TRP A 70 10.38 12.22 -2.81
N ASN A 71 10.82 12.11 -1.56
CA ASN A 71 11.32 10.87 -1.00
C ASN A 71 10.14 9.98 -0.54
N LEU A 72 10.07 8.75 -1.03
CA LEU A 72 9.19 7.70 -0.54
C LEU A 72 9.97 6.81 0.42
N GLN A 73 9.45 6.65 1.62
CA GLN A 73 10.06 5.81 2.65
C GLN A 73 9.09 4.76 3.19
N ASN A 74 9.64 3.64 3.67
CA ASN A 74 8.92 2.65 4.46
C ASN A 74 9.55 2.58 5.86
N ASN A 75 8.82 2.99 6.90
CA ASN A 75 9.29 3.04 8.28
C ASN A 75 10.66 3.73 8.43
N GLY A 76 10.83 4.89 7.79
CA GLY A 76 12.07 5.65 7.80
C GLY A 76 13.18 5.14 6.88
N THR A 77 12.97 4.04 6.17
CA THR A 77 13.93 3.52 5.20
C THR A 77 13.60 4.04 3.80
N ALA A 78 14.58 4.67 3.15
CA ALA A 78 14.45 5.17 1.79
C ALA A 78 14.11 4.03 0.81
N LYS A 79 13.15 4.27 -0.07
CA LYS A 79 12.68 3.30 -1.07
C LYS A 79 12.78 3.84 -2.49
N ASP A 80 12.36 5.06 -2.70
CA ASP A 80 12.29 5.66 -4.01
C ASP A 80 12.36 7.18 -3.92
N PHE A 81 12.98 7.81 -4.89
CA PHE A 81 12.84 9.24 -5.13
C PHE A 81 11.86 9.41 -6.29
N VAL A 82 10.61 9.63 -5.95
CA VAL A 82 9.50 9.70 -6.91
C VAL A 82 9.57 10.98 -7.72
N LYS A 83 9.69 10.84 -9.03
CA LYS A 83 9.81 11.91 -10.01
C LYS A 83 8.57 11.98 -10.91
N PRO A 84 8.39 13.06 -11.70
CA PRO A 84 7.36 13.11 -12.72
C PRO A 84 7.38 11.88 -13.63
N TYR A 85 6.20 11.29 -13.87
CA TYR A 85 5.94 10.05 -14.63
C TYR A 85 6.28 8.73 -13.90
N ASP A 86 6.85 8.77 -12.69
CA ASP A 86 6.94 7.57 -11.87
C ASP A 86 5.55 7.16 -11.38
N THR A 87 5.38 5.86 -11.11
CA THR A 87 4.11 5.33 -10.61
C THR A 87 4.26 4.85 -9.17
N VAL A 88 3.44 5.37 -8.28
CA VAL A 88 3.24 4.80 -6.93
C VAL A 88 1.97 3.98 -6.95
N ASN A 89 2.08 2.67 -6.75
CA ASN A 89 0.97 1.73 -6.80
C ASN A 89 0.60 1.26 -5.39
N PHE A 90 -0.65 1.46 -5.00
CA PHE A 90 -1.21 1.01 -3.72
C PHE A 90 -1.88 -0.35 -3.93
N VAL A 91 -1.31 -1.40 -3.34
CA VAL A 91 -1.75 -2.78 -3.52
C VAL A 91 -2.46 -3.32 -2.29
N ASN A 92 -3.32 -4.31 -2.49
CA ASN A 92 -3.98 -5.02 -1.39
C ASN A 92 -2.95 -5.69 -0.49
N GLY A 93 -3.12 -5.56 0.82
CA GLY A 93 -2.41 -6.35 1.82
C GLY A 93 -3.23 -7.56 2.26
N ALA A 94 -2.69 -8.31 3.24
CA ALA A 94 -3.44 -9.40 3.86
C ALA A 94 -4.68 -8.83 4.56
N ASN A 95 -5.86 -9.39 4.26
CA ASN A 95 -7.16 -8.95 4.79
C ASN A 95 -7.45 -7.45 4.63
N THR A 96 -6.81 -6.79 3.67
CA THR A 96 -7.09 -5.40 3.36
C THR A 96 -7.24 -5.20 1.86
N THR A 97 -8.08 -4.24 1.49
CA THR A 97 -8.24 -3.81 0.10
C THR A 97 -7.85 -2.35 -0.01
N ALA A 98 -6.88 -2.05 -0.86
CA ALA A 98 -6.52 -0.69 -1.21
C ALA A 98 -7.55 -0.14 -2.20
N VAL A 99 -8.03 1.07 -1.94
CA VAL A 99 -8.93 1.81 -2.85
C VAL A 99 -8.38 3.21 -3.03
N VAL A 100 -8.18 3.60 -4.28
CA VAL A 100 -7.79 4.98 -4.63
C VAL A 100 -8.95 5.61 -5.38
N THR A 101 -9.40 6.75 -4.91
CA THR A 101 -10.44 7.56 -5.57
C THR A 101 -9.92 8.97 -5.81
N THR A 102 -10.14 9.50 -6.99
CA THR A 102 -9.73 10.87 -7.36
C THR A 102 -10.97 11.75 -7.58
N SER A 103 -10.91 12.98 -7.07
CA SER A 103 -11.96 13.98 -7.28
C SER A 103 -12.16 14.27 -8.78
N ALA A 104 -13.35 14.71 -9.17
CA ALA A 104 -13.67 14.96 -10.58
C ALA A 104 -12.79 16.05 -11.23
N ASP A 105 -12.28 16.99 -10.43
CA ASP A 105 -11.37 18.05 -10.87
C ASP A 105 -9.88 17.60 -10.86
N GLY A 106 -9.61 16.35 -10.45
CA GLY A 106 -8.26 15.78 -10.42
C GLY A 106 -7.34 16.34 -9.32
N THR A 107 -7.85 17.18 -8.40
CA THR A 107 -7.00 17.87 -7.42
C THR A 107 -6.71 17.05 -6.17
N THR A 108 -7.55 16.06 -5.87
CA THR A 108 -7.44 15.26 -4.63
C THR A 108 -7.59 13.79 -4.93
N SER A 109 -6.65 13.00 -4.47
CA SER A 109 -6.75 11.54 -4.45
C SER A 109 -6.75 11.03 -3.02
N ASN A 110 -7.77 10.24 -2.68
CA ASN A 110 -7.90 9.60 -1.38
C ASN A 110 -7.46 8.14 -1.48
N VAL A 111 -6.60 7.72 -0.58
CA VAL A 111 -6.17 6.33 -0.43
C VAL A 111 -6.80 5.76 0.82
N THR A 112 -7.58 4.71 0.65
CA THR A 112 -8.27 4.02 1.75
C THR A 112 -7.86 2.55 1.77
N TYR A 113 -7.58 2.02 2.95
CA TYR A 113 -7.42 0.61 3.17
C TYR A 113 -8.61 0.08 3.97
N ASN A 114 -9.44 -0.74 3.32
CA ASN A 114 -10.57 -1.39 3.97
C ASN A 114 -10.15 -2.74 4.53
N VAL A 115 -10.50 -3.03 5.78
CA VAL A 115 -10.34 -4.35 6.35
C VAL A 115 -11.45 -5.24 5.81
N THR A 116 -11.09 -6.28 5.03
CA THR A 116 -12.03 -7.17 4.34
C THR A 116 -12.43 -8.39 5.16
N GLY A 117 -11.80 -8.61 6.29
CA GLY A 117 -12.13 -9.65 7.26
C GLY A 117 -11.33 -9.44 8.54
N LEU A 118 -11.95 -9.61 9.69
CA LEU A 118 -11.18 -9.66 10.92
C LEU A 118 -10.49 -11.03 10.97
N PRO A 119 -9.16 -11.08 11.11
CA PRO A 119 -8.43 -12.34 11.28
C PRO A 119 -8.68 -12.87 12.68
N VAL A 120 -9.85 -13.44 12.92
CA VAL A 120 -10.22 -14.05 14.20
C VAL A 120 -10.34 -15.56 14.06
N THR A 121 -9.79 -16.28 15.01
CA THR A 121 -10.10 -17.68 15.27
C THR A 121 -11.12 -17.76 16.38
N TYR A 122 -11.98 -18.78 16.32
CA TYR A 122 -12.93 -19.10 17.38
C TYR A 122 -12.52 -20.43 18.01
N THR A 123 -12.67 -20.50 19.34
CA THR A 123 -12.58 -21.75 20.07
C THR A 123 -13.87 -21.95 20.90
N ASP A 124 -14.22 -23.20 21.16
CA ASP A 124 -15.27 -23.49 22.13
C ASP A 124 -14.80 -23.18 23.58
N ALA A 125 -15.66 -23.41 24.55
CA ALA A 125 -15.35 -23.15 25.96
C ALA A 125 -14.18 -24.02 26.47
N GLU A 126 -13.98 -25.19 25.88
CA GLU A 126 -12.94 -26.15 26.18
C GLU A 126 -11.61 -25.86 25.46
N GLY A 127 -11.60 -24.90 24.52
CA GLY A 127 -10.40 -24.48 23.78
C GLY A 127 -10.21 -25.19 22.43
N ASN A 128 -11.20 -25.99 21.97
CA ASN A 128 -11.11 -26.64 20.67
C ASN A 128 -11.39 -25.60 19.56
N PRO A 129 -10.66 -25.61 18.45
CA PRO A 129 -10.92 -24.73 17.33
C PRO A 129 -12.30 -25.01 16.71
N VAL A 130 -13.02 -23.92 16.38
CA VAL A 130 -14.33 -23.98 15.74
C VAL A 130 -14.39 -23.08 14.52
N ALA A 131 -15.17 -23.46 13.51
CA ALA A 131 -15.47 -22.64 12.35
C ALA A 131 -16.99 -22.49 12.17
N LYS A 132 -17.39 -21.33 11.63
CA LYS A 132 -18.78 -21.07 11.31
C LYS A 132 -19.12 -21.69 9.95
N VAL A 133 -20.16 -22.52 9.94
CA VAL A 133 -20.74 -23.08 8.71
C VAL A 133 -22.24 -22.75 8.71
N GLY A 134 -22.66 -21.91 7.79
CA GLY A 134 -23.99 -21.33 7.83
C GLY A 134 -24.18 -20.41 9.02
N ASP A 135 -25.17 -20.71 9.85
CA ASP A 135 -25.49 -19.98 11.09
C ASP A 135 -24.96 -20.64 12.37
N LYS A 136 -24.27 -21.77 12.23
CA LYS A 136 -23.79 -22.59 13.37
C LYS A 136 -22.27 -22.75 13.38
N TYR A 137 -21.74 -23.09 14.54
CA TYR A 137 -20.30 -23.37 14.73
C TYR A 137 -20.08 -24.85 14.93
N TYR A 138 -19.00 -25.38 14.34
CA TYR A 138 -18.61 -26.78 14.39
C TYR A 138 -17.15 -26.88 14.81
N LYS A 139 -16.80 -27.92 15.57
CA LYS A 139 -15.40 -28.27 15.82
C LYS A 139 -14.70 -28.54 14.49
N VAL A 140 -13.46 -28.10 14.36
CA VAL A 140 -12.68 -28.27 13.13
C VAL A 140 -11.30 -28.84 13.43
N ASN A 141 -10.73 -29.53 12.44
CA ASN A 141 -9.33 -29.95 12.47
C ASN A 141 -8.39 -28.79 12.13
N ASN A 142 -7.09 -29.05 12.08
CA ASN A 142 -6.05 -28.04 11.74
C ASN A 142 -6.16 -27.48 10.31
N GLN A 143 -6.91 -28.12 9.43
CA GLN A 143 -7.20 -27.64 8.08
C GLN A 143 -8.51 -26.83 8.01
N GLY A 144 -9.20 -26.65 9.14
CA GLY A 144 -10.47 -25.92 9.21
C GLY A 144 -11.68 -26.73 8.73
N GLN A 145 -11.57 -28.06 8.57
CA GLN A 145 -12.68 -28.92 8.17
C GLN A 145 -13.49 -29.34 9.41
N PRO A 146 -14.82 -29.23 9.37
CA PRO A 146 -15.68 -29.76 10.43
C PRO A 146 -15.38 -31.25 10.73
N VAL A 147 -15.37 -31.60 12.01
CA VAL A 147 -15.11 -32.96 12.45
C VAL A 147 -16.31 -33.52 13.26
N ASP A 148 -16.51 -34.82 13.18
CA ASP A 148 -17.49 -35.55 14.01
C ASP A 148 -16.98 -35.70 15.47
N ALA A 149 -17.76 -36.41 16.30
CA ALA A 149 -17.42 -36.63 17.71
C ALA A 149 -16.11 -37.41 17.91
N ASP A 150 -15.73 -38.22 16.93
CA ASP A 150 -14.51 -39.03 16.94
C ASP A 150 -13.31 -38.31 16.31
N GLY A 151 -13.51 -37.06 15.81
CA GLY A 151 -12.47 -36.23 15.17
C GLY A 151 -12.25 -36.50 13.68
N ASN A 152 -13.12 -37.30 13.03
CA ASN A 152 -13.01 -37.56 11.61
C ASN A 152 -13.56 -36.39 10.80
N PRO A 153 -12.83 -35.91 9.74
CA PRO A 153 -13.26 -34.77 8.98
C PRO A 153 -14.50 -35.06 8.12
N SER A 154 -15.44 -34.12 8.11
CA SER A 154 -16.55 -34.12 7.17
C SER A 154 -16.07 -33.80 5.76
N THR A 155 -16.45 -34.60 4.79
CA THR A 155 -16.18 -34.40 3.36
C THR A 155 -17.43 -34.09 2.55
N LYS A 156 -18.62 -34.08 3.19
CA LYS A 156 -19.91 -33.87 2.55
C LYS A 156 -20.78 -32.91 3.35
N VAL A 157 -21.67 -32.25 2.67
CA VAL A 157 -22.73 -31.43 3.25
C VAL A 157 -24.10 -31.87 2.70
N ASN A 158 -25.16 -31.64 3.47
CA ASN A 158 -26.53 -31.86 2.98
C ASN A 158 -27.02 -30.63 2.16
N ASP A 159 -28.25 -30.70 1.66
CA ASP A 159 -28.87 -29.63 0.86
C ASP A 159 -29.01 -28.28 1.62
N LYS A 160 -28.87 -28.30 2.94
CA LYS A 160 -28.89 -27.11 3.81
C LYS A 160 -27.48 -26.61 4.14
N GLY A 161 -26.42 -27.20 3.54
CA GLY A 161 -25.03 -26.86 3.80
C GLY A 161 -24.48 -27.33 5.15
N GLN A 162 -25.18 -28.25 5.86
CA GLN A 162 -24.73 -28.80 7.14
C GLN A 162 -23.73 -29.92 6.90
N PRO A 163 -22.61 -29.98 7.66
CA PRO A 163 -21.62 -31.03 7.51
C PRO A 163 -22.14 -32.37 7.94
N LEU A 164 -21.77 -33.44 7.23
CA LEU A 164 -22.19 -34.82 7.48
C LEU A 164 -20.99 -35.65 7.92
N ASP A 165 -21.26 -36.63 8.81
CA ASP A 165 -20.33 -37.70 9.16
C ASP A 165 -20.18 -38.74 8.03
N ALA A 166 -19.34 -39.76 8.23
CA ALA A 166 -19.12 -40.82 7.25
C ALA A 166 -20.38 -41.67 6.99
N GLN A 167 -21.30 -41.71 7.92
CA GLN A 167 -22.56 -42.44 7.84
C GLN A 167 -23.68 -41.60 7.21
N GLY A 168 -23.45 -40.31 6.95
CA GLY A 168 -24.42 -39.41 6.36
C GLY A 168 -25.32 -38.69 7.38
N ASN A 169 -25.02 -38.78 8.66
CA ASN A 169 -25.73 -38.03 9.70
C ASN A 169 -25.15 -36.60 9.79
N VAL A 170 -26.01 -35.66 10.16
CA VAL A 170 -25.55 -34.27 10.42
C VAL A 170 -24.66 -34.24 11.66
N ILE A 171 -23.47 -33.66 11.54
CA ILE A 171 -22.57 -33.46 12.68
C ILE A 171 -23.20 -32.45 13.63
N ASP A 172 -23.15 -32.71 14.93
CA ASP A 172 -23.71 -31.81 15.94
C ASP A 172 -22.90 -30.51 16.01
N PRO A 173 -23.55 -29.34 15.97
CA PRO A 173 -22.89 -28.07 16.18
C PRO A 173 -22.42 -27.90 17.62
N VAL A 174 -21.48 -27.02 17.84
CA VAL A 174 -21.01 -26.61 19.17
C VAL A 174 -22.17 -25.96 19.94
N ASP A 175 -22.29 -26.30 21.22
CA ASP A 175 -23.24 -25.66 22.13
C ASP A 175 -22.86 -24.18 22.37
N THR A 176 -23.61 -23.27 21.76
CA THR A 176 -23.40 -21.83 21.88
C THR A 176 -24.04 -21.21 23.13
N THR A 177 -24.65 -21.98 23.99
CA THR A 177 -25.07 -21.52 25.34
C THR A 177 -23.84 -21.23 26.21
N LYS A 178 -22.71 -21.86 25.90
CA LYS A 178 -21.40 -21.51 26.44
C LYS A 178 -20.72 -20.51 25.50
N PRO A 179 -20.15 -19.41 26.02
CA PRO A 179 -19.56 -18.39 25.17
C PRO A 179 -18.33 -18.92 24.42
N LEU A 180 -18.30 -18.68 23.11
CA LEU A 180 -17.12 -18.91 22.30
C LEU A 180 -16.02 -17.93 22.69
N LYS A 181 -14.77 -18.37 22.66
CA LYS A 181 -13.60 -17.49 22.81
C LYS A 181 -13.10 -17.08 21.43
N THR A 182 -12.66 -15.83 21.31
CA THR A 182 -12.07 -15.29 20.09
C THR A 182 -10.63 -14.88 20.34
N ALA A 183 -9.77 -15.12 19.37
CA ALA A 183 -8.41 -14.59 19.36
C ALA A 183 -8.12 -13.97 17.98
N LEU A 184 -7.34 -12.89 17.96
CA LEU A 184 -6.83 -12.34 16.71
C LEU A 184 -5.75 -13.27 16.17
N VAL A 185 -5.81 -13.53 14.84
CA VAL A 185 -4.72 -14.20 14.11
C VAL A 185 -3.90 -13.11 13.44
N ASN A 186 -2.60 -13.06 13.71
CA ASN A 186 -1.70 -12.17 12.98
C ASN A 186 -1.61 -12.62 11.52
N PRO A 187 -2.13 -11.86 10.54
CA PRO A 187 -1.98 -12.22 9.16
C PRO A 187 -0.51 -12.05 8.75
N THR A 188 0.08 -13.05 8.13
CA THR A 188 1.36 -12.89 7.45
C THR A 188 1.12 -12.02 6.21
N PRO A 189 1.80 -10.88 6.06
CA PRO A 189 1.66 -10.04 4.87
C PRO A 189 1.94 -10.85 3.60
N ALA A 190 1.06 -10.72 2.60
CA ALA A 190 1.28 -11.35 1.31
C ALA A 190 2.55 -10.78 0.68
N GLY A 191 3.55 -11.63 0.45
CA GLY A 191 4.79 -11.26 -0.24
C GLY A 191 6.02 -11.03 0.65
N ASP A 192 5.89 -10.89 1.96
CA ASP A 192 7.04 -10.83 2.86
C ASP A 192 7.22 -12.17 3.59
N LYS A 193 8.05 -13.03 3.03
CA LYS A 193 8.42 -14.31 3.64
C LYS A 193 9.52 -14.18 4.70
N THR A 194 10.03 -12.98 4.94
CA THR A 194 11.17 -12.73 5.82
C THR A 194 10.79 -12.09 7.15
N ASN A 195 9.60 -11.49 7.24
CA ASN A 195 9.14 -10.88 8.48
C ASN A 195 8.45 -11.92 9.37
N THR A 196 9.25 -12.64 10.13
CA THR A 196 8.80 -13.60 11.15
C THR A 196 8.73 -12.99 12.55
N THR A 197 8.93 -11.68 12.68
CA THR A 197 8.82 -11.00 13.96
C THR A 197 7.36 -10.76 14.30
N ASP A 198 6.91 -11.37 15.37
CA ASP A 198 5.61 -11.09 16.00
C ASP A 198 5.57 -9.60 16.41
N PRO A 199 4.62 -8.79 15.91
CA PRO A 199 4.52 -7.39 16.31
C PRO A 199 4.07 -7.18 17.76
N THR A 200 3.83 -8.25 18.50
CA THR A 200 3.46 -8.21 19.92
C THR A 200 4.62 -8.57 20.87
N ALA A 201 5.84 -8.77 20.37
CA ALA A 201 7.01 -9.02 21.18
C ALA A 201 7.70 -7.72 21.61
#